data_020395e367aeb9cefdc790e44f15ebdf
#
_entry.id   020395e367aeb9cefdc790e44f15ebdf
#
_cell.length_a   1.000
_cell.length_b   1.000
_cell.length_c   1.000
_cell.angle_alpha   90.00
_cell.angle_beta   90.00
_cell.angle_gamma   90.00
#
_symmetry.space_group_name_H-M   'P 1'
#
loop_
_entity.id
_entity.type
_entity.pdbx_description
1 polymer ?
#
loop_
_entity_poly.entity_id
_entity_poly.type
_entity_poly.pdbx_seq_one_letter_code
_entity_poly.pdbx_strand_id
1 'polypeptide(L)'
;MSSQHLVAVILGSNIDREHNLPAAVRLLSEATNVIGVSTVYETIAVGSHQQPNYFNAVVLLETELTPAELKDGLLTMVEQQLGRRRTADKYAPRTIDLDIVLYGDMDSDYIVVGDYIPADGRPHHIPDPDLLRYLHSAVPVAELLPELKHPETGESLHSIAARLLAKASAGGEEPIRPRPDIDLQQVLDQASGH
;
A
#
# COMPACT_ATOMS: atom_id res chain seq x y z
N MET A 1 -26.03 10.84 -5.14
CA MET A 1 -25.00 11.13 -4.12
C MET A 1 -23.87 10.18 -4.45
N SER A 2 -22.69 10.71 -4.82
CA SER A 2 -21.50 9.86 -4.97
C SER A 2 -21.14 9.28 -3.59
N SER A 3 -20.96 7.97 -3.52
CA SER A 3 -20.51 7.33 -2.29
C SER A 3 -19.01 7.55 -2.14
N GLN A 4 -18.58 7.98 -0.97
CA GLN A 4 -17.15 8.04 -0.65
C GLN A 4 -16.66 6.63 -0.27
N HIS A 5 -15.51 6.27 -0.82
CA HIS A 5 -14.87 4.97 -0.58
C HIS A 5 -13.61 5.15 0.26
N LEU A 6 -13.42 4.22 1.19
CA LEU A 6 -12.18 4.06 1.92
C LEU A 6 -11.27 3.13 1.14
N VAL A 7 -10.06 3.59 0.85
CA VAL A 7 -9.09 2.81 0.08
C VAL A 7 -7.75 2.72 0.82
N ALA A 8 -7.24 1.51 0.99
CA ALA A 8 -5.87 1.29 1.41
C ALA A 8 -4.97 1.09 0.19
N VAL A 9 -3.98 1.95 0.04
CA VAL A 9 -2.98 1.89 -1.03
C VAL A 9 -1.62 1.58 -0.43
N ILE A 10 -0.98 0.51 -0.92
CA ILE A 10 0.40 0.20 -0.55
C ILE A 10 1.37 0.98 -1.43
N LEU A 11 2.39 1.55 -0.80
CA LEU A 11 3.52 2.20 -1.43
C LEU A 11 4.76 1.32 -1.27
N GLY A 12 5.46 1.04 -2.36
CA GLY A 12 6.72 0.29 -2.33
C GLY A 12 7.81 0.98 -3.13
N SER A 13 9.00 1.13 -2.57
CA SER A 13 10.15 1.75 -3.24
C SER A 13 11.46 1.06 -2.85
N ASN A 14 12.38 0.87 -3.81
CA ASN A 14 13.75 0.45 -3.55
C ASN A 14 14.82 1.25 -4.31
N ILE A 15 14.41 2.34 -4.98
CA ILE A 15 15.30 3.35 -5.57
C ILE A 15 14.99 4.67 -4.89
N ASP A 16 16.01 5.31 -4.31
CA ASP A 16 15.89 6.61 -3.62
C ASP A 16 14.65 6.65 -2.67
N ARG A 17 14.48 5.56 -1.95
CA ARG A 17 13.28 5.21 -1.19
C ARG A 17 13.00 6.17 -0.04
N GLU A 18 14.07 6.73 0.56
CA GLU A 18 14.00 7.74 1.62
C GLU A 18 13.38 9.05 1.12
N HIS A 19 13.51 9.32 -0.18
CA HIS A 19 12.90 10.47 -0.85
C HIS A 19 11.54 10.13 -1.46
N ASN A 20 11.45 9.00 -2.16
CA ASN A 20 10.28 8.68 -2.99
C ASN A 20 9.02 8.35 -2.16
N LEU A 21 9.15 7.69 -0.99
CA LEU A 21 7.99 7.43 -0.15
C LEU A 21 7.36 8.71 0.41
N PRO A 22 8.11 9.61 1.09
CA PRO A 22 7.56 10.89 1.53
C PRO A 22 6.99 11.75 0.40
N ALA A 23 7.66 11.76 -0.76
CA ALA A 23 7.18 12.50 -1.93
C ALA A 23 5.85 11.94 -2.46
N ALA A 24 5.68 10.61 -2.49
CA ALA A 24 4.42 9.99 -2.88
C ALA A 24 3.28 10.36 -1.94
N VAL A 25 3.50 10.33 -0.62
CA VAL A 25 2.48 10.73 0.37
C VAL A 25 2.07 12.20 0.17
N ARG A 26 3.04 13.10 -0.07
CA ARG A 26 2.75 14.51 -0.35
C ARG A 26 1.91 14.67 -1.60
N LEU A 27 2.30 14.04 -2.72
CA LEU A 27 1.55 14.13 -3.97
C LEU A 27 0.13 13.55 -3.85
N LEU A 28 -0.04 12.47 -3.09
CA LEU A 28 -1.36 11.91 -2.80
C LEU A 28 -2.20 12.89 -1.99
N SER A 29 -1.64 13.49 -0.92
CA SER A 29 -2.38 14.43 -0.06
C SER A 29 -2.72 15.75 -0.74
N GLU A 30 -1.96 16.17 -1.77
CA GLU A 30 -2.30 17.32 -2.61
C GLU A 30 -3.47 17.05 -3.57
N ALA A 31 -3.68 15.76 -3.94
CA ALA A 31 -4.63 15.38 -4.97
C ALA A 31 -5.90 14.70 -4.43
N THR A 32 -5.88 14.19 -3.20
CA THR A 32 -7.02 13.50 -2.57
C THR A 32 -6.96 13.61 -1.05
N ASN A 33 -8.03 13.22 -0.36
CA ASN A 33 -8.07 13.22 1.09
C ASN A 33 -7.35 11.98 1.65
N VAL A 34 -6.09 12.14 2.07
CA VAL A 34 -5.34 11.11 2.80
C VAL A 34 -5.67 11.24 4.29
N ILE A 35 -6.27 10.22 4.87
CA ILE A 35 -6.77 10.22 6.25
C ILE A 35 -5.89 9.43 7.22
N GLY A 36 -4.87 8.73 6.73
CA GLY A 36 -3.94 7.99 7.57
C GLY A 36 -2.75 7.44 6.79
N VAL A 37 -1.64 7.28 7.49
CA VAL A 37 -0.41 6.67 6.97
C VAL A 37 0.15 5.71 8.01
N SER A 38 0.69 4.58 7.55
CA SER A 38 1.36 3.62 8.42
C SER A 38 2.82 4.01 8.70
N THR A 39 3.42 3.33 9.65
CA THR A 39 4.88 3.23 9.77
C THR A 39 5.49 2.73 8.46
N VAL A 40 6.70 3.22 8.13
CA VAL A 40 7.51 2.68 7.03
C VAL A 40 8.18 1.39 7.49
N TYR A 41 8.10 0.35 6.67
CA TYR A 41 8.73 -0.94 6.95
C TYR A 41 9.75 -1.31 5.88
N GLU A 42 10.95 -1.70 6.31
CA GLU A 42 11.97 -2.24 5.43
C GLU A 42 11.79 -3.74 5.27
N THR A 43 11.82 -4.22 4.00
CA THR A 43 11.72 -5.64 3.66
C THR A 43 12.77 -6.03 2.61
N ILE A 44 13.19 -7.28 2.66
CA ILE A 44 14.09 -7.85 1.64
C ILE A 44 13.34 -7.93 0.30
N ALA A 45 14.02 -7.59 -0.79
CA ALA A 45 13.46 -7.69 -2.13
C ALA A 45 13.17 -9.16 -2.48
N VAL A 46 11.93 -9.46 -2.83
CA VAL A 46 11.52 -10.82 -3.26
C VAL A 46 12.18 -11.14 -4.60
N GLY A 47 12.84 -12.29 -4.68
CA GLY A 47 13.40 -12.83 -5.94
C GLY A 47 14.82 -12.44 -6.29
N SER A 48 15.47 -11.49 -5.59
CA SER A 48 16.88 -11.15 -5.84
C SER A 48 17.54 -10.55 -4.60
N HIS A 49 18.52 -11.22 -4.05
CA HIS A 49 19.41 -10.69 -3.00
C HIS A 49 20.39 -9.60 -3.48
N GLN A 50 20.37 -9.27 -4.77
CA GLN A 50 21.26 -8.25 -5.36
C GLN A 50 20.60 -6.87 -5.49
N GLN A 51 19.32 -6.76 -5.10
CA GLN A 51 18.60 -5.48 -5.12
C GLN A 51 18.57 -4.85 -3.73
N PRO A 52 18.51 -3.51 -3.64
CA PRO A 52 18.26 -2.84 -2.37
C PRO A 52 16.92 -3.32 -1.77
N ASN A 53 16.87 -3.36 -0.44
CA ASN A 53 15.63 -3.63 0.29
C ASN A 53 14.54 -2.62 -0.07
N TYR A 54 13.30 -3.05 -0.03
CA TYR A 54 12.15 -2.18 -0.20
C TYR A 54 11.82 -1.44 1.10
N PHE A 55 11.37 -0.21 0.95
CA PHE A 55 10.53 0.46 1.94
C PHE A 55 9.10 0.35 1.51
N ASN A 56 8.24 -0.07 2.44
CA ASN A 56 6.82 -0.22 2.20
C ASN A 56 6.05 0.54 3.29
N ALA A 57 4.97 1.16 2.90
CA ALA A 57 4.01 1.81 3.78
C ALA A 57 2.62 1.71 3.17
N VAL A 58 1.59 1.98 3.95
CA VAL A 58 0.21 2.07 3.48
C VAL A 58 -0.32 3.47 3.78
N VAL A 59 -1.07 4.02 2.84
CA VAL A 59 -1.90 5.19 3.04
C VAL A 59 -3.37 4.79 2.99
N LEU A 60 -4.18 5.39 3.85
CA LEU A 60 -5.63 5.38 3.74
C LEU A 60 -6.08 6.67 3.09
N LEU A 61 -6.91 6.56 2.08
CA LEU A 61 -7.49 7.71 1.41
C LEU A 61 -9.00 7.53 1.20
N GLU A 62 -9.66 8.66 1.06
CA GLU A 62 -11.07 8.76 0.69
C GLU A 62 -11.18 9.22 -0.75
N THR A 63 -12.05 8.56 -1.53
CA THR A 63 -12.23 8.90 -2.94
C THR A 63 -13.62 8.53 -3.44
N GLU A 64 -14.07 9.21 -4.49
CA GLU A 64 -15.27 8.85 -5.27
C GLU A 64 -14.92 8.03 -6.52
N LEU A 65 -13.62 7.85 -6.80
CA LEU A 65 -13.13 7.14 -7.97
C LEU A 65 -13.31 5.62 -7.80
N THR A 66 -13.68 4.95 -8.87
CA THR A 66 -13.63 3.49 -8.93
C THR A 66 -12.17 2.99 -8.86
N PRO A 67 -11.92 1.70 -8.53
CA PRO A 67 -10.56 1.17 -8.47
C PRO A 67 -9.76 1.38 -9.76
N ALA A 68 -10.37 1.21 -10.93
CA ALA A 68 -9.71 1.41 -12.22
C ALA A 68 -9.37 2.90 -12.45
N GLU A 69 -10.31 3.82 -12.20
CA GLU A 69 -10.09 5.26 -12.32
C GLU A 69 -9.01 5.76 -11.35
N LEU A 70 -9.01 5.25 -10.11
CA LEU A 70 -7.98 5.58 -9.13
C LEU A 70 -6.60 5.10 -9.59
N LYS A 71 -6.48 3.85 -10.04
CA LYS A 71 -5.20 3.28 -10.51
C LYS A 71 -4.70 3.98 -11.76
N ASP A 72 -5.55 4.17 -12.78
CA ASP A 72 -5.16 4.75 -14.06
C ASP A 72 -4.93 6.26 -13.98
N GLY A 73 -5.67 6.95 -13.14
CA GLY A 73 -5.56 8.39 -12.91
C GLY A 73 -4.51 8.72 -11.87
N LEU A 74 -4.94 8.82 -10.61
CA LEU A 74 -4.14 9.37 -9.52
C LEU A 74 -2.87 8.56 -9.24
N LEU A 75 -2.97 7.23 -9.05
CA LEU A 75 -1.81 6.42 -8.67
C LEU A 75 -0.76 6.40 -9.79
N THR A 76 -1.19 6.21 -11.03
CA THR A 76 -0.28 6.24 -12.19
C THR A 76 0.36 7.62 -12.38
N MET A 77 -0.37 8.71 -12.14
CA MET A 77 0.18 10.08 -12.19
C MET A 77 1.31 10.24 -11.16
N VAL A 78 1.10 9.82 -9.92
CA VAL A 78 2.12 9.89 -8.85
C VAL A 78 3.34 9.05 -9.22
N GLU A 79 3.14 7.81 -9.69
CA GLU A 79 4.22 6.95 -10.16
C GLU A 79 5.05 7.63 -11.26
N GLN A 80 4.40 8.26 -12.24
CA GLN A 80 5.06 8.96 -13.35
C GLN A 80 5.84 10.19 -12.89
N GLN A 81 5.28 11.00 -12.00
CA GLN A 81 5.96 12.18 -11.45
C GLN A 81 7.23 11.81 -10.68
N LEU A 82 7.23 10.64 -10.02
CA LEU A 82 8.39 10.10 -9.32
C LEU A 82 9.30 9.22 -10.20
N GLY A 83 9.16 9.35 -11.52
CA GLY A 83 10.07 8.74 -12.48
C GLY A 83 9.92 7.22 -12.64
N ARG A 84 8.78 6.65 -12.27
CA ARG A 84 8.50 5.23 -12.48
C ARG A 84 8.61 4.87 -13.95
N ARG A 85 9.46 3.87 -14.26
CA ARG A 85 9.57 3.30 -15.60
C ARG A 85 9.12 1.84 -15.56
N ARG A 86 8.10 1.49 -16.34
CA ARG A 86 7.67 0.11 -16.51
C ARG A 86 8.64 -0.62 -17.42
N THR A 87 9.11 -1.78 -16.98
CA THR A 87 10.00 -2.67 -17.74
C THR A 87 9.33 -4.01 -17.94
N ALA A 88 9.85 -4.84 -18.86
CA ALA A 88 9.38 -6.22 -19.03
C ALA A 88 9.76 -7.11 -17.81
N ASP A 89 10.80 -6.73 -17.06
CA ASP A 89 11.20 -7.42 -15.84
C ASP A 89 10.31 -6.95 -14.67
N LYS A 90 9.43 -7.85 -14.20
CA LYS A 90 8.54 -7.60 -13.06
C LYS A 90 9.29 -7.41 -11.73
N TYR A 91 10.54 -7.83 -11.65
CA TYR A 91 11.40 -7.69 -10.47
C TYR A 91 12.36 -6.51 -10.55
N ALA A 92 12.30 -5.72 -11.62
CA ALA A 92 13.17 -4.54 -11.76
C ALA A 92 13.00 -3.58 -10.58
N PRO A 93 14.07 -2.93 -10.12
CA PRO A 93 14.01 -1.89 -9.10
C PRO A 93 13.05 -0.77 -9.48
N ARG A 94 12.40 -0.17 -8.46
CA ARG A 94 11.32 0.81 -8.65
C ARG A 94 11.56 2.05 -7.82
N THR A 95 11.35 3.20 -8.43
CA THR A 95 11.33 4.47 -7.71
C THR A 95 10.15 4.52 -6.75
N ILE A 96 8.97 4.11 -7.22
CA ILE A 96 7.75 3.95 -6.44
C ILE A 96 6.80 3.00 -7.16
N ASP A 97 6.00 2.27 -6.41
CA ASP A 97 4.90 1.42 -6.87
C ASP A 97 3.70 1.65 -5.96
N LEU A 98 2.53 1.87 -6.54
CA LEU A 98 1.31 2.21 -5.82
C LEU A 98 0.21 1.23 -6.25
N ASP A 99 -0.22 0.37 -5.32
CA ASP A 99 -1.26 -0.63 -5.59
C ASP A 99 -2.40 -0.57 -4.57
N ILE A 100 -3.64 -0.80 -5.04
CA ILE A 100 -4.82 -0.86 -4.18
C ILE A 100 -4.83 -2.21 -3.47
N VAL A 101 -4.81 -2.18 -2.13
CA VAL A 101 -4.86 -3.39 -1.30
C VAL A 101 -6.28 -3.69 -0.84
N LEU A 102 -7.00 -2.64 -0.42
CA LEU A 102 -8.39 -2.70 0.02
C LEU A 102 -9.17 -1.56 -0.60
N TYR A 103 -10.43 -1.82 -0.88
CA TYR A 103 -11.37 -0.82 -1.36
C TYR A 103 -12.75 -1.14 -0.76
N GLY A 104 -13.37 -0.16 -0.12
CA GLY A 104 -14.62 -0.38 0.58
C GLY A 104 -15.45 0.87 0.69
N ASP A 105 -16.58 0.74 1.38
CA ASP A 105 -17.48 1.85 1.67
C ASP A 105 -17.10 2.46 3.03
N MET A 106 -17.06 3.79 3.09
CA MET A 106 -16.75 4.56 4.31
C MET A 106 -17.76 4.33 5.44
N ASP A 107 -19.03 4.15 5.08
CA ASP A 107 -20.14 4.08 6.06
C ASP A 107 -20.44 2.65 6.55
N SER A 108 -19.71 1.67 6.04
CA SER A 108 -19.92 0.26 6.39
C SER A 108 -18.60 -0.50 6.44
N ASP A 109 -18.57 -1.60 7.21
CA ASP A 109 -17.45 -2.55 7.20
C ASP A 109 -17.38 -3.37 5.89
N TYR A 110 -17.99 -2.86 4.82
CA TYR A 110 -18.06 -3.58 3.55
C TYR A 110 -16.82 -3.33 2.70
N ILE A 111 -16.11 -4.42 2.42
CA ILE A 111 -14.98 -4.44 1.48
C ILE A 111 -15.48 -5.04 0.17
N VAL A 112 -15.20 -4.35 -0.93
CA VAL A 112 -15.47 -4.86 -2.28
C VAL A 112 -14.59 -6.08 -2.53
N VAL A 113 -15.20 -7.15 -3.05
CA VAL A 113 -14.48 -8.35 -3.51
C VAL A 113 -14.67 -8.47 -5.01
N GLY A 114 -13.58 -8.51 -5.74
CA GLY A 114 -13.64 -8.69 -7.20
C GLY A 114 -12.42 -8.17 -7.93
N ASP A 115 -12.44 -8.39 -9.23
CA ASP A 115 -11.37 -7.95 -10.10
C ASP A 115 -11.69 -6.59 -10.74
N TYR A 116 -10.65 -5.78 -10.90
CA TYR A 116 -10.69 -4.61 -11.76
C TYR A 116 -9.56 -4.66 -12.78
N ILE A 117 -9.75 -4.03 -13.92
CA ILE A 117 -8.79 -4.07 -15.03
C ILE A 117 -8.41 -2.63 -15.37
N PRO A 118 -7.18 -2.19 -14.95
CA PRO A 118 -6.63 -0.91 -15.36
C PRO A 118 -6.34 -0.86 -16.88
N ALA A 119 -5.96 0.32 -17.37
CA ALA A 119 -5.64 0.56 -18.77
C ALA A 119 -4.48 -0.30 -19.31
N ASP A 120 -3.63 -0.84 -18.44
CA ASP A 120 -2.56 -1.77 -18.83
C ASP A 120 -3.07 -3.19 -19.17
N GLY A 121 -4.36 -3.44 -18.96
CA GLY A 121 -5.05 -4.69 -19.31
C GLY A 121 -4.78 -5.85 -18.35
N ARG A 122 -4.10 -5.63 -17.24
CA ARG A 122 -3.81 -6.67 -16.24
C ARG A 122 -4.89 -6.69 -15.16
N PRO A 123 -5.54 -7.83 -14.90
CA PRO A 123 -6.51 -7.92 -13.82
C PRO A 123 -5.80 -7.81 -12.46
N HIS A 124 -6.38 -6.99 -11.59
CA HIS A 124 -6.03 -6.88 -10.18
C HIS A 124 -7.22 -7.31 -9.33
N HIS A 125 -6.96 -7.99 -8.24
CA HIS A 125 -7.99 -8.45 -7.31
C HIS A 125 -8.06 -7.56 -6.07
N ILE A 126 -9.27 -7.32 -5.55
CA ILE A 126 -9.53 -6.65 -4.27
C ILE A 126 -10.31 -7.63 -3.37
N PRO A 127 -9.86 -7.86 -2.14
CA PRO A 127 -8.57 -7.48 -1.52
C PRO A 127 -7.38 -8.07 -2.26
N ASP A 128 -6.25 -7.33 -2.27
CA ASP A 128 -5.02 -7.86 -2.86
C ASP A 128 -4.62 -9.17 -2.17
N PRO A 129 -4.40 -10.28 -2.91
CA PRO A 129 -4.01 -11.56 -2.33
C PRO A 129 -2.71 -11.54 -1.52
N ASP A 130 -1.84 -10.56 -1.75
CA ASP A 130 -0.61 -10.38 -1.01
C ASP A 130 -0.85 -10.01 0.46
N LEU A 131 -2.03 -9.48 0.77
CA LEU A 131 -2.47 -9.21 2.15
C LEU A 131 -2.51 -10.48 3.01
N LEU A 132 -2.78 -11.64 2.43
CA LEU A 132 -2.81 -12.93 3.12
C LEU A 132 -1.47 -13.67 3.12
N ARG A 133 -0.46 -13.17 2.39
CA ARG A 133 0.78 -13.88 2.08
C ARG A 133 2.03 -13.19 2.57
N TYR A 134 2.07 -11.86 2.53
CA TYR A 134 3.30 -11.09 2.74
C TYR A 134 3.18 -10.06 3.85
N LEU A 135 4.20 -10.00 4.69
CA LEU A 135 4.30 -9.07 5.81
C LEU A 135 4.30 -7.61 5.36
N HIS A 136 4.91 -7.29 4.23
CA HIS A 136 4.99 -5.93 3.72
C HIS A 136 3.63 -5.32 3.35
N SER A 137 2.62 -6.16 3.12
CA SER A 137 1.24 -5.75 2.92
C SER A 137 0.42 -5.85 4.21
N ALA A 138 0.46 -7.01 4.87
CA ALA A 138 -0.40 -7.30 6.02
C ALA A 138 -0.12 -6.41 7.23
N VAL A 139 1.16 -6.17 7.57
CA VAL A 139 1.51 -5.43 8.80
C VAL A 139 1.11 -3.96 8.71
N PRO A 140 1.49 -3.19 7.67
CA PRO A 140 1.12 -1.78 7.60
C PRO A 140 -0.40 -1.57 7.42
N VAL A 141 -1.12 -2.50 6.75
CA VAL A 141 -2.59 -2.41 6.66
C VAL A 141 -3.24 -2.67 8.02
N ALA A 142 -2.77 -3.70 8.76
CA ALA A 142 -3.27 -4.03 10.09
C ALA A 142 -2.98 -2.94 11.14
N GLU A 143 -1.92 -2.15 10.96
CA GLU A 143 -1.62 -0.99 11.81
C GLU A 143 -2.74 0.07 11.73
N LEU A 144 -3.28 0.28 10.54
CA LEU A 144 -4.30 1.30 10.29
C LEU A 144 -5.74 0.79 10.48
N LEU A 145 -5.98 -0.49 10.16
CA LEU A 145 -7.32 -1.09 10.14
C LEU A 145 -7.33 -2.44 10.90
N PRO A 146 -6.91 -2.51 12.18
CA PRO A 146 -6.69 -3.77 12.88
C PRO A 146 -7.94 -4.64 13.00
N GLU A 147 -9.09 -4.03 13.24
CA GLU A 147 -10.35 -4.73 13.50
C GLU A 147 -11.13 -5.10 12.23
N LEU A 148 -10.76 -4.53 11.07
CA LEU A 148 -11.40 -4.82 9.80
C LEU A 148 -11.24 -6.30 9.46
N LYS A 149 -12.32 -6.95 9.06
CA LYS A 149 -12.31 -8.37 8.69
C LYS A 149 -12.07 -8.54 7.20
N HIS A 150 -11.14 -9.43 6.87
CA HIS A 150 -10.93 -9.83 5.49
C HIS A 150 -12.16 -10.58 4.97
N PRO A 151 -12.80 -10.16 3.88
CA PRO A 151 -14.12 -10.67 3.47
C PRO A 151 -14.11 -12.16 3.11
N GLU A 152 -13.00 -12.68 2.59
CA GLU A 152 -12.91 -14.08 2.17
C GLU A 152 -12.56 -15.04 3.33
N THR A 153 -11.79 -14.56 4.34
CA THR A 153 -11.33 -15.43 5.44
C THR A 153 -12.08 -15.20 6.74
N GLY A 154 -12.71 -14.03 6.91
CA GLY A 154 -13.35 -13.61 8.16
C GLY A 154 -12.37 -13.28 9.30
N GLU A 155 -11.04 -13.44 9.08
CA GLU A 155 -10.02 -13.05 10.05
C GLU A 155 -9.91 -11.52 10.11
N SER A 156 -9.67 -10.94 11.30
CA SER A 156 -9.28 -9.55 11.41
C SER A 156 -7.88 -9.33 10.79
N LEU A 157 -7.63 -8.13 10.26
CA LEU A 157 -6.32 -7.80 9.67
C LEU A 157 -5.20 -7.91 10.71
N HIS A 158 -5.49 -7.57 11.97
CA HIS A 158 -4.57 -7.81 13.09
C HIS A 158 -4.21 -9.30 13.23
N SER A 159 -5.20 -10.20 13.17
CA SER A 159 -4.98 -11.65 13.26
C SER A 159 -4.16 -12.19 12.08
N ILE A 160 -4.42 -11.68 10.88
CA ILE A 160 -3.64 -12.04 9.67
C ILE A 160 -2.18 -11.63 9.84
N ALA A 161 -1.92 -10.39 10.23
CA ALA A 161 -0.56 -9.88 10.44
C ALA A 161 0.17 -10.67 11.53
N ALA A 162 -0.48 -10.93 12.67
CA ALA A 162 0.08 -11.72 13.77
C ALA A 162 0.45 -13.14 13.35
N ARG A 163 -0.42 -13.81 12.57
CA ARG A 163 -0.18 -15.15 12.03
C ARG A 163 1.02 -15.18 11.08
N LEU A 164 1.16 -14.18 10.20
CA LEU A 164 2.28 -14.08 9.27
C LEU A 164 3.59 -13.78 10.00
N LEU A 165 3.58 -12.90 11.02
CA LEU A 165 4.75 -12.62 11.85
C LEU A 165 5.22 -13.87 12.61
N ALA A 166 4.29 -14.63 13.21
CA ALA A 166 4.61 -15.89 13.90
C ALA A 166 5.22 -16.92 12.95
N LYS A 167 4.70 -17.04 11.73
CA LYS A 167 5.23 -17.93 10.69
C LYS A 167 6.65 -17.54 10.27
N ALA A 168 6.92 -16.27 10.01
CA ALA A 168 8.25 -15.77 9.64
C ALA A 168 9.27 -16.03 10.76
N SER A 169 8.90 -15.73 12.00
CA SER A 169 9.77 -15.98 13.17
C SER A 169 10.10 -17.47 13.34
N ALA A 170 9.13 -18.36 13.15
CA ALA A 170 9.35 -19.81 13.23
C ALA A 170 10.22 -20.33 12.06
N GLY A 171 10.17 -19.68 10.90
CA GLY A 171 11.00 -20.01 9.72
C GLY A 171 12.43 -19.50 9.80
N GLY A 172 12.78 -18.71 10.82
CA GLY A 172 14.09 -18.05 10.95
C GLY A 172 14.28 -16.91 9.93
N GLU A 173 13.22 -16.49 9.29
CA GLU A 173 13.22 -15.33 8.39
C GLU A 173 13.31 -14.05 9.20
N GLU A 174 14.09 -13.09 8.71
CA GLU A 174 14.16 -11.77 9.34
C GLU A 174 12.81 -11.06 9.16
N PRO A 175 12.13 -10.71 10.27
CA PRO A 175 10.86 -10.01 10.18
C PRO A 175 11.06 -8.64 9.54
N ILE A 176 10.00 -8.06 9.02
CA ILE A 176 10.04 -6.69 8.53
C ILE A 176 10.53 -5.74 9.62
N ARG A 177 11.29 -4.72 9.23
CA ARG A 177 11.88 -3.77 10.16
C ARG A 177 11.17 -2.42 10.07
N PRO A 178 10.63 -1.88 11.17
CA PRO A 178 10.13 -0.51 11.18
C PRO A 178 11.27 0.50 10.98
N ARG A 179 10.97 1.58 10.26
CA ARG A 179 11.88 2.69 9.95
C ARG A 179 11.30 4.00 10.52
N PRO A 180 11.41 4.18 11.85
CA PRO A 180 10.88 5.37 12.52
C PRO A 180 11.63 6.67 12.16
N ASP A 181 12.78 6.54 11.50
CA ASP A 181 13.54 7.66 10.95
C ASP A 181 12.86 8.31 9.72
N ILE A 182 11.84 7.65 9.15
CA ILE A 182 11.03 8.17 8.04
C ILE A 182 9.60 8.36 8.56
N ASP A 183 9.29 9.57 8.98
CA ASP A 183 8.00 9.93 9.57
C ASP A 183 7.03 10.44 8.50
N LEU A 184 6.19 9.53 7.97
CA LEU A 184 5.17 9.88 6.99
C LEU A 184 4.01 10.66 7.59
N GLN A 185 3.74 10.52 8.91
CA GLN A 185 2.71 11.30 9.57
C GLN A 185 3.10 12.79 9.60
N GLN A 186 4.36 13.09 9.88
CA GLN A 186 4.87 14.45 9.81
C GLN A 186 4.72 15.03 8.40
N VAL A 187 4.93 14.23 7.35
CA VAL A 187 4.74 14.65 5.95
C VAL A 187 3.28 14.99 5.68
N LEU A 188 2.36 14.14 6.13
CA LEU A 188 0.93 14.34 5.98
C LEU A 188 0.44 15.59 6.71
N ASP A 189 0.87 15.77 7.97
CA ASP A 189 0.50 16.94 8.78
C ASP A 189 0.96 18.26 8.14
N GLN A 190 2.15 18.26 7.55
CA GLN A 190 2.69 19.44 6.83
C GLN A 190 1.91 19.75 5.56
N ALA A 191 1.45 18.72 4.83
CA ALA A 191 0.66 18.90 3.61
C ALA A 191 -0.79 19.37 3.92
N SER A 192 -1.37 18.91 5.03
CA SER A 192 -2.75 19.25 5.44
C SER A 192 -2.86 20.64 6.10
N GLY A 193 -1.75 21.28 6.46
CA GLY A 193 -1.70 22.59 7.15
C GLY A 193 -1.74 23.81 6.23
N HIS A 194 -2.02 23.61 4.95
CA HIS A 194 -2.20 24.67 3.95
C HIS A 194 -3.64 24.63 3.43
#